data_c0ed60ed8803bfd0bb07b410ed34898f
#
_entry.id   c0ed60ed8803bfd0bb07b410ed34898f
#
_cell.length_a   1.000
_cell.length_b   1.000
_cell.length_c   1.000
_cell.angle_alpha   90.00
_cell.angle_beta   90.00
_cell.angle_gamma   90.00
#
_symmetry.space_group_name_H-M   'P 1'
#
loop_
_entity.id
_entity.type
_entity.pdbx_description
1 polymer ?
#
loop_
_entity_poly.entity_id
_entity_poly.type
_entity_poly.pdbx_seq_one_letter_code
_entity_poly.pdbx_strand_id
1 'polypeptide(L)'
;GLLPFKDKHPNELSGGMRQRAALIRTMVMEPELLLLDEPFSALDYQTRLMVSADIGRIIRHSGITAILITHDLSEAISLADRVIVLSKRPGKVVRNLPISLTLPDDSLLAARNAPEFHHYFNILWKEISDEH
;
A
#
# COMPACT_ATOMS: atom_id res chain seq x y z
N GLY A 1 14.02 -6.14 7.37
CA GLY A 1 13.75 -7.39 7.99
C GLY A 1 13.72 -7.35 9.50
N LEU A 2 13.46 -8.48 10.09
CA LEU A 2 13.38 -8.63 11.54
C LEU A 2 14.68 -9.11 12.17
N LEU A 3 15.62 -9.63 11.38
CA LEU A 3 16.85 -10.21 11.91
C LEU A 3 17.67 -9.27 12.82
N PRO A 4 17.85 -7.99 12.47
CA PRO A 4 18.58 -7.09 13.35
C PRO A 4 17.91 -6.86 14.71
N PHE A 5 16.66 -7.23 14.85
CA PHE A 5 15.85 -6.98 16.05
C PHE A 5 15.40 -8.26 16.75
N LYS A 6 15.95 -9.41 16.36
CA LYS A 6 15.50 -10.71 16.86
C LYS A 6 15.63 -10.86 18.39
N ASP A 7 16.57 -10.16 18.98
CA ASP A 7 16.82 -10.25 20.44
C ASP A 7 16.03 -9.21 21.25
N LYS A 8 15.20 -8.40 20.59
CA LYS A 8 14.38 -7.41 21.27
C LYS A 8 13.03 -8.01 21.69
N HIS A 9 12.50 -7.48 22.78
CA HIS A 9 11.16 -7.85 23.21
C HIS A 9 10.11 -7.35 22.19
N PRO A 10 8.96 -8.04 22.07
CA PRO A 10 7.93 -7.61 21.11
C PRO A 10 7.49 -6.15 21.25
N ASN A 11 7.45 -5.62 22.47
CA ASN A 11 7.07 -4.22 22.69
C ASN A 11 8.15 -3.22 22.27
N GLU A 12 9.35 -3.68 21.98
CA GLU A 12 10.42 -2.84 21.45
C GLU A 12 10.43 -2.78 19.94
N LEU A 13 9.64 -3.64 19.28
CA LEU A 13 9.51 -3.61 17.82
C LEU A 13 8.68 -2.41 17.40
N SER A 14 9.07 -1.77 16.31
CA SER A 14 8.28 -0.68 15.75
C SER A 14 6.94 -1.19 15.24
N GLY A 15 5.95 -0.28 15.09
CA GLY A 15 4.67 -0.63 14.49
C GLY A 15 4.84 -1.23 13.09
N GLY A 16 5.83 -0.73 12.32
CA GLY A 16 6.12 -1.26 11.00
C GLY A 16 6.59 -2.70 11.03
N MET A 17 7.46 -3.03 11.98
CA MET A 17 7.94 -4.41 12.11
C MET A 17 6.82 -5.36 12.53
N ARG A 18 5.92 -4.91 13.40
CA ARG A 18 4.75 -5.71 13.80
C ARG A 18 3.81 -5.94 12.60
N GLN A 19 3.60 -4.91 11.80
CA GLN A 19 2.78 -5.02 10.57
C GLN A 19 3.38 -6.04 9.61
N ARG A 20 4.68 -5.95 9.37
CA ARG A 20 5.38 -6.88 8.48
C ARG A 20 5.31 -8.31 8.99
N ALA A 21 5.52 -8.51 10.28
CA ALA A 21 5.45 -9.84 10.88
C ALA A 21 4.05 -10.44 10.79
N ALA A 22 3.02 -9.61 11.01
CA ALA A 22 1.63 -10.04 10.88
C ALA A 22 1.30 -10.45 9.44
N LEU A 23 1.78 -9.70 8.46
CA LEU A 23 1.57 -10.01 7.06
C LEU A 23 2.24 -11.36 6.70
N ILE A 24 3.50 -11.54 7.07
CA ILE A 24 4.23 -12.78 6.80
C ILE A 24 3.49 -13.97 7.38
N ARG A 25 2.98 -13.84 8.60
CA ARG A 25 2.21 -14.89 9.25
C ARG A 25 0.95 -15.25 8.47
N THR A 26 0.25 -14.24 7.95
CA THR A 26 -0.93 -14.45 7.12
C THR A 26 -0.57 -15.13 5.81
N MET A 27 0.55 -14.74 5.18
CA MET A 27 0.97 -15.28 3.89
C MET A 27 1.42 -16.73 3.98
N VAL A 28 1.90 -17.18 5.15
CA VAL A 28 2.26 -18.58 5.34
C VAL A 28 1.06 -19.51 5.15
N MET A 29 -0.16 -19.01 5.36
CA MET A 29 -1.40 -19.74 5.14
C MET A 29 -1.81 -19.83 3.67
N GLU A 30 -1.04 -19.22 2.77
CA GLU A 30 -1.25 -19.23 1.31
C GLU A 30 -2.68 -18.79 0.90
N PRO A 31 -3.14 -17.60 1.31
CA PRO A 31 -4.48 -17.15 0.96
C PRO A 31 -4.59 -16.87 -0.54
N GLU A 32 -5.78 -17.10 -1.10
CA GLU A 32 -6.06 -16.73 -2.49
C GLU A 32 -6.24 -15.22 -2.64
N LEU A 33 -6.76 -14.58 -1.61
CA LEU A 33 -7.02 -13.14 -1.59
C LEU A 33 -6.59 -12.58 -0.24
N LEU A 34 -5.81 -11.51 -0.28
CA LEU A 34 -5.36 -10.80 0.91
C LEU A 34 -6.10 -9.46 0.99
N LEU A 35 -6.78 -9.20 2.10
CA LEU A 35 -7.48 -7.96 2.32
C LEU A 35 -6.75 -7.14 3.38
N LEU A 36 -6.33 -5.93 3.02
CA LEU A 36 -5.63 -5.01 3.91
C LEU A 36 -6.48 -3.74 4.06
N ASP A 37 -7.02 -3.54 5.26
CA ASP A 37 -7.88 -2.39 5.55
C ASP A 37 -7.10 -1.38 6.38
N GLU A 38 -6.72 -0.26 5.74
CA GLU A 38 -5.97 0.82 6.37
C GLU A 38 -4.74 0.31 7.17
N PRO A 39 -3.90 -0.56 6.55
CA PRO A 39 -2.90 -1.29 7.33
C PRO A 39 -1.77 -0.42 7.88
N PHE A 40 -1.57 0.78 7.34
CA PHE A 40 -0.44 1.63 7.71
C PHE A 40 -0.86 2.91 8.43
N SER A 41 -2.15 3.07 8.73
CA SER A 41 -2.70 4.33 9.26
C SER A 41 -2.13 4.73 10.63
N ALA A 42 -1.71 3.76 11.43
CA ALA A 42 -1.17 4.01 12.76
C ALA A 42 0.33 4.34 12.77
N LEU A 43 1.00 4.28 11.61
CA LEU A 43 2.43 4.51 11.50
C LEU A 43 2.72 5.98 11.19
N ASP A 44 3.88 6.47 11.67
CA ASP A 44 4.35 7.79 11.27
C ASP A 44 4.71 7.78 9.77
N TYR A 45 4.92 8.97 9.22
CA TYR A 45 5.07 9.14 7.77
C TYR A 45 6.25 8.35 7.20
N GLN A 46 7.43 8.47 7.83
CA GLN A 46 8.63 7.80 7.31
C GLN A 46 8.52 6.29 7.43
N THR A 47 8.07 5.81 8.58
CA THR A 47 7.86 4.37 8.80
C THR A 47 6.84 3.83 7.80
N ARG A 48 5.76 4.57 7.57
CA ARG A 48 4.73 4.18 6.61
C ARG A 48 5.28 4.03 5.20
N LEU A 49 6.14 4.96 4.75
CA LEU A 49 6.76 4.87 3.43
C LEU A 49 7.58 3.59 3.28
N MET A 50 8.40 3.29 4.27
CA MET A 50 9.30 2.14 4.22
C MET A 50 8.55 0.82 4.32
N VAL A 51 7.61 0.74 5.26
CA VAL A 51 6.87 -0.50 5.50
C VAL A 51 5.92 -0.80 4.35
N SER A 52 5.22 0.21 3.84
CA SER A 52 4.31 0.00 2.70
C SER A 52 5.06 -0.46 1.46
N ALA A 53 6.24 0.10 1.20
CA ALA A 53 7.07 -0.35 0.08
C ALA A 53 7.53 -1.80 0.25
N ASP A 54 7.96 -2.18 1.44
CA ASP A 54 8.38 -3.55 1.74
C ASP A 54 7.22 -4.53 1.58
N ILE A 55 6.07 -4.20 2.13
CA ILE A 55 4.89 -5.06 2.04
C ILE A 55 4.42 -5.18 0.60
N GLY A 56 4.40 -4.08 -0.14
CA GLY A 56 4.05 -4.11 -1.55
C GLY A 56 4.97 -5.03 -2.36
N ARG A 57 6.27 -4.96 -2.09
CA ARG A 57 7.24 -5.83 -2.74
C ARG A 57 7.02 -7.31 -2.39
N ILE A 58 6.77 -7.61 -1.12
CA ILE A 58 6.50 -8.98 -0.67
C ILE A 58 5.26 -9.54 -1.38
N ILE A 59 4.19 -8.76 -1.45
CA ILE A 59 2.94 -9.17 -2.11
C ILE A 59 3.19 -9.43 -3.59
N ARG A 60 3.90 -8.53 -4.28
CA ARG A 60 4.18 -8.70 -5.72
C ARG A 60 4.99 -9.95 -5.99
N HIS A 61 5.99 -10.24 -5.16
CA HIS A 61 6.83 -11.42 -5.33
C HIS A 61 6.09 -12.72 -4.99
N SER A 62 5.05 -12.65 -4.15
CA SER A 62 4.27 -13.82 -3.78
C SER A 62 3.26 -14.25 -4.84
N GLY A 63 2.87 -13.34 -5.72
CA GLY A 63 1.82 -13.58 -6.70
C GLY A 63 0.40 -13.61 -6.13
N ILE A 64 0.23 -13.27 -4.85
CA ILE A 64 -1.10 -13.20 -4.21
C ILE A 64 -1.85 -11.98 -4.73
N THR A 65 -3.16 -12.13 -4.98
CA THR A 65 -4.03 -11.01 -5.23
C THR A 65 -4.36 -10.30 -3.93
N ALA A 66 -4.16 -8.98 -3.88
CA ALA A 66 -4.39 -8.21 -2.67
C ALA A 66 -5.31 -7.02 -2.96
N ILE A 67 -6.17 -6.70 -1.99
CA ILE A 67 -6.99 -5.50 -2.00
C ILE A 67 -6.54 -4.63 -0.83
N LEU A 68 -6.15 -3.41 -1.14
CA LEU A 68 -5.74 -2.42 -0.15
C LEU A 68 -6.81 -1.34 -0.04
N ILE A 69 -7.35 -1.16 1.15
CA ILE A 69 -8.28 -0.08 1.43
C ILE A 69 -7.50 1.04 2.12
N THR A 70 -7.50 2.22 1.51
CA THR A 70 -6.75 3.36 2.03
C THR A 70 -7.41 4.67 1.59
N HIS A 71 -7.20 5.72 2.36
CA HIS A 71 -7.57 7.08 1.98
C HIS A 71 -6.35 7.90 1.54
N ASP A 72 -5.17 7.31 1.54
CA ASP A 72 -3.94 7.99 1.13
C ASP A 72 -3.70 7.75 -0.36
N LEU A 73 -3.85 8.81 -1.16
CA LEU A 73 -3.71 8.73 -2.61
C LEU A 73 -2.31 8.30 -3.04
N SER A 74 -1.30 8.83 -2.37
CA SER A 74 0.09 8.51 -2.70
C SER A 74 0.40 7.04 -2.46
N GLU A 75 -0.15 6.49 -1.39
CA GLU A 75 -0.01 5.07 -1.06
C GLU A 75 -0.70 4.21 -2.11
N ALA A 76 -1.94 4.57 -2.48
CA ALA A 76 -2.68 3.83 -3.50
C ALA A 76 -1.92 3.80 -4.83
N ILE A 77 -1.43 4.96 -5.30
CA ILE A 77 -0.71 5.05 -6.56
C ILE A 77 0.59 4.25 -6.52
N SER A 78 1.31 4.34 -5.39
CA SER A 78 2.62 3.69 -5.26
C SER A 78 2.54 2.17 -5.23
N LEU A 79 1.47 1.62 -4.67
CA LEU A 79 1.38 0.18 -4.39
C LEU A 79 0.50 -0.58 -5.38
N ALA A 80 -0.54 0.04 -5.92
CA ALA A 80 -1.57 -0.67 -6.66
C ALA A 80 -1.26 -0.80 -8.14
N ASP A 81 -1.75 -1.87 -8.74
CA ASP A 81 -1.81 -2.01 -10.19
C ASP A 81 -3.06 -1.32 -10.75
N ARG A 82 -4.06 -1.13 -9.90
CA ARG A 82 -5.34 -0.53 -10.26
C ARG A 82 -5.93 0.14 -9.03
N VAL A 83 -6.44 1.35 -9.20
CA VAL A 83 -7.10 2.09 -8.12
C VAL A 83 -8.58 2.23 -8.46
N ILE A 84 -9.41 1.88 -7.49
CA ILE A 84 -10.87 1.98 -7.61
C ILE A 84 -11.32 3.06 -6.62
N VAL A 85 -12.01 4.08 -7.14
CA VAL A 85 -12.55 5.16 -6.32
C VAL A 85 -14.04 4.91 -6.09
N LEU A 86 -14.44 5.00 -4.83
CA LEU A 86 -15.83 4.84 -4.44
C LEU A 86 -16.46 6.19 -4.10
N SER A 87 -17.74 6.34 -4.42
CA SER A 87 -18.50 7.54 -4.08
C SER A 87 -18.87 7.54 -2.61
N LYS A 88 -19.47 8.67 -2.16
CA LYS A 88 -20.16 8.73 -0.87
C LYS A 88 -21.28 7.70 -0.85
N ARG A 89 -21.87 7.51 0.33
CA ARG A 89 -22.98 6.59 0.52
C ARG A 89 -24.16 6.89 -0.40
N PRO A 90 -24.74 5.90 -1.06
CA PRO A 90 -24.27 4.51 -1.14
C PRO A 90 -23.00 4.43 -1.99
N GLY A 91 -22.04 3.61 -1.55
CA GLY A 91 -20.77 3.45 -2.25
C GLY A 91 -20.95 2.84 -3.63
N LYS A 92 -20.54 3.57 -4.66
CA LYS A 92 -20.51 3.09 -6.05
C LYS A 92 -19.14 3.32 -6.63
N VAL A 93 -18.73 2.47 -7.55
CA VAL A 93 -17.48 2.68 -8.28
C VAL A 93 -17.66 3.87 -9.23
N VAL A 94 -16.91 4.93 -8.98
CA VAL A 94 -16.95 6.13 -9.84
C VAL A 94 -15.73 6.23 -10.75
N ARG A 95 -14.66 5.52 -10.44
CA ARG A 95 -13.46 5.47 -11.28
C ARG A 95 -12.74 4.16 -11.07
N ASN A 96 -12.28 3.56 -12.16
CA ASN A 96 -11.43 2.38 -12.17
C ASN A 96 -10.21 2.75 -13.01
N LEU A 97 -9.09 3.02 -12.34
CA LEU A 97 -7.91 3.62 -12.96
C LEU A 97 -6.75 2.64 -12.92
N PRO A 98 -6.32 2.10 -14.07
CA PRO A 98 -5.09 1.31 -14.12
C PRO A 98 -3.89 2.20 -13.84
N ILE A 99 -2.94 1.70 -13.07
CA ILE A 99 -1.73 2.43 -12.69
C ILE A 99 -0.52 1.75 -13.33
N SER A 100 0.29 2.53 -14.03
CA SER A 100 1.54 2.07 -14.60
C SER A 100 2.59 3.15 -14.40
N LEU A 101 3.59 2.86 -13.56
CA LEU A 101 4.65 3.81 -13.23
C LEU A 101 5.97 3.33 -13.84
N THR A 102 6.75 4.28 -14.36
CA THR A 102 8.12 4.02 -14.80
C THR A 102 9.03 4.12 -13.59
N LEU A 103 9.55 2.97 -13.14
CA LEU A 103 10.45 2.90 -11.99
C LEU A 103 11.84 2.50 -12.47
N PRO A 104 12.92 3.09 -11.90
CA PRO A 104 14.29 2.74 -12.31
C PRO A 104 14.66 1.30 -11.99
N ASP A 105 14.02 0.73 -10.97
CA ASP A 105 14.12 -0.67 -10.60
C ASP A 105 12.79 -1.04 -9.96
N ASP A 106 12.72 -2.15 -9.22
CA ASP A 106 11.48 -2.55 -8.55
C ASP A 106 11.23 -1.79 -7.24
N SER A 107 11.87 -0.64 -7.05
CA SER A 107 11.75 0.12 -5.82
C SER A 107 10.43 0.90 -5.77
N LEU A 108 9.54 0.47 -4.92
CA LEU A 108 8.29 1.19 -4.68
C LEU A 108 8.51 2.51 -3.94
N LEU A 109 9.66 2.66 -3.27
CA LEU A 109 10.04 3.95 -2.67
C LEU A 109 10.24 5.04 -3.72
N ALA A 110 10.64 4.65 -4.93
CA ALA A 110 10.84 5.60 -6.03
C ALA A 110 9.55 5.98 -6.74
N ALA A 111 8.42 5.36 -6.38
CA ALA A 111 7.16 5.56 -7.10
C ALA A 111 6.73 7.03 -7.11
N ARG A 112 6.93 7.76 -6.02
CA ARG A 112 6.52 9.15 -5.90
C ARG A 112 7.31 10.08 -6.84
N ASN A 113 8.47 9.63 -7.33
CA ASN A 113 9.30 10.37 -8.28
C ASN A 113 9.10 9.89 -9.72
N ALA A 114 8.22 8.91 -9.95
CA ALA A 114 7.92 8.44 -11.29
C ALA A 114 7.27 9.56 -12.10
N PRO A 115 7.58 9.64 -13.43
CA PRO A 115 7.03 10.72 -14.25
C PRO A 115 5.50 10.72 -14.31
N GLU A 116 4.87 9.57 -14.19
CA GLU A 116 3.42 9.44 -14.26
C GLU A 116 2.69 9.74 -12.94
N PHE A 117 3.42 9.80 -11.82
CA PHE A 117 2.80 9.87 -10.48
C PHE A 117 1.86 11.07 -10.35
N HIS A 118 2.32 12.25 -10.74
CA HIS A 118 1.54 13.47 -10.61
C HIS A 118 0.25 13.45 -11.43
N HIS A 119 0.30 12.83 -12.61
CA HIS A 119 -0.86 12.69 -13.47
C HIS A 119 -1.96 11.87 -12.77
N TYR A 120 -1.59 10.72 -12.23
CA TYR A 120 -2.54 9.87 -11.49
C TYR A 120 -3.05 10.57 -10.23
N PHE A 121 -2.15 11.24 -9.51
CA PHE A 121 -2.53 11.97 -8.31
C PHE A 121 -3.61 13.01 -8.61
N ASN A 122 -3.42 13.78 -9.66
CA ASN A 122 -4.37 14.81 -10.04
C ASN A 122 -5.74 14.24 -10.44
N ILE A 123 -5.74 13.13 -11.18
CA ILE A 123 -6.99 12.44 -11.55
C ILE A 123 -7.74 11.99 -10.30
N LEU A 124 -7.05 11.31 -9.40
CA LEU A 124 -7.68 10.77 -8.19
C LEU A 124 -8.11 11.85 -7.22
N TRP A 125 -7.30 12.88 -7.07
CA TRP A 125 -7.65 14.02 -6.22
C TRP A 125 -8.93 14.68 -6.69
N LYS A 126 -9.07 14.89 -7.99
CA LYS A 126 -10.27 15.49 -8.56
C LYS A 126 -11.50 14.62 -8.31
N GLU A 127 -11.38 13.31 -8.55
CA GLU A 127 -12.51 12.41 -8.32
C GLU A 127 -12.95 12.40 -6.86
N ILE A 128 -12.00 12.35 -5.93
CA ILE A 128 -12.33 12.35 -4.50
C ILE A 128 -12.90 13.68 -4.06
N SER A 129 -12.35 14.79 -4.56
CA SER A 129 -12.84 16.13 -4.22
C SER A 129 -14.26 16.36 -4.74
N ASP A 130 -14.58 15.83 -5.91
CA ASP A 130 -15.93 15.96 -6.49
C ASP A 130 -16.95 15.09 -5.74
N GLU A 131 -16.52 13.95 -5.19
CA GLU A 131 -17.39 13.00 -4.50
C GLU A 131 -17.52 13.26 -2.99
N HIS A 132 -16.54 13.92 -2.42
CA HIS A 132 -16.46 14.17 -0.99
C HIS A 132 -16.25 15.64 -0.67
#